data_5701a05695827d1d548e7c784bc0f100
#
_entry.id   5701a05695827d1d548e7c784bc0f100
#
_cell.length_a   1.000
_cell.length_b   1.000
_cell.length_c   1.000
_cell.angle_alpha   90.00
_cell.angle_beta   90.00
_cell.angle_gamma   90.00
#
_symmetry.space_group_name_H-M   'P 1'
#
loop_
_entity.id
_entity.type
_entity.pdbx_description
1 polymer ?
#
loop_
_entity_poly.entity_id
_entity_poly.type
_entity_poly.pdbx_seq_one_letter_code
_entity_poly.pdbx_strand_id
1 'polypeptide(L)'
;MRKIILSDNTRLLLSGRETFSAMKEALKRAEHHINLEYFSFHDDETGRAVTRILSRKASRGVKVRMLTDAAGSWRLSRKFIRGLKDSGIEFRRFTPFTFHRDHRKIITVDGISGFLGGFNIGNVYLRQWRDTHIMINGEAVNFLDGIFSGMWEKSGGNFADDDSCVSWPDPQGCVPLRIIAGGTGRDYRAVADEFIRVIESSSKRVWITTPYFAPDRKFLDALYDASARGIDVRVIIPSWSNHVIVSWASQSYIDGLIAHGVRVFTYKGGFIHAKTMIADSHVASVGTANLDALSFGINYEVQAFVYSTRLVNELERVFLDDLRHCAEETESSRRKRKRPAVMRLKEFAGRLLSPIL
;
A
#
# COMPACT_ATOMS: atom_id res chain seq x y z
N MET A 1 -18.83 9.33 -2.40
CA MET A 1 -19.06 9.59 -0.96
C MET A 1 -18.05 8.83 -0.14
N ARG A 2 -17.29 9.48 0.75
CA ARG A 2 -16.28 8.85 1.62
C ARG A 2 -16.98 8.28 2.88
N LYS A 3 -17.67 7.14 2.72
CA LYS A 3 -18.46 6.50 3.79
C LYS A 3 -17.51 5.88 4.83
N ILE A 4 -17.85 5.98 6.12
CA ILE A 4 -17.26 5.14 7.17
C ILE A 4 -17.95 3.77 7.07
N ILE A 5 -17.14 2.72 7.07
CA ILE A 5 -17.56 1.33 6.96
C ILE A 5 -17.10 0.61 8.23
N LEU A 6 -17.78 -0.43 8.63
CA LEU A 6 -17.40 -1.24 9.79
C LEU A 6 -16.70 -2.51 9.36
N SER A 7 -15.67 -2.90 10.11
CA SER A 7 -14.96 -4.18 9.93
C SER A 7 -14.94 -4.94 11.24
N ASP A 8 -15.36 -6.21 11.21
CA ASP A 8 -15.53 -7.02 12.41
C ASP A 8 -14.20 -7.43 13.07
N ASN A 9 -13.22 -7.80 12.30
CA ASN A 9 -11.94 -8.31 12.84
C ASN A 9 -10.78 -7.73 12.06
N THR A 10 -10.48 -6.46 12.32
CA THR A 10 -9.35 -5.79 11.68
C THR A 10 -8.05 -6.13 12.40
N ARG A 11 -7.05 -6.61 11.64
CA ARG A 11 -5.73 -6.98 12.15
C ARG A 11 -4.61 -6.44 11.25
N LEU A 12 -3.57 -5.87 11.86
CA LEU A 12 -2.32 -5.56 11.18
C LEU A 12 -1.51 -6.83 10.94
N LEU A 13 -0.84 -6.91 9.81
CA LEU A 13 0.06 -7.98 9.39
C LEU A 13 1.42 -7.34 9.14
N LEU A 14 2.37 -7.57 10.03
CA LEU A 14 3.58 -6.77 10.19
C LEU A 14 4.83 -7.37 9.53
N SER A 15 4.69 -8.59 9.00
CA SER A 15 5.76 -9.27 8.29
C SER A 15 5.24 -10.03 7.08
N GLY A 16 6.11 -10.25 6.09
CA GLY A 16 5.76 -11.06 4.92
C GLY A 16 5.32 -12.47 5.31
N ARG A 17 5.98 -13.09 6.29
CA ARG A 17 5.61 -14.44 6.78
C ARG A 17 4.20 -14.47 7.33
N GLU A 18 3.87 -13.53 8.21
CA GLU A 18 2.54 -13.42 8.81
C GLU A 18 1.48 -13.15 7.74
N THR A 19 1.74 -12.18 6.86
CA THR A 19 0.85 -11.80 5.76
C THR A 19 0.54 -13.01 4.86
N PHE A 20 1.56 -13.69 4.36
CA PHE A 20 1.35 -14.85 3.48
C PHE A 20 0.73 -16.05 4.21
N SER A 21 0.97 -16.22 5.52
CA SER A 21 0.28 -17.25 6.31
C SER A 21 -1.21 -16.97 6.40
N ALA A 22 -1.58 -15.75 6.79
CA ALA A 22 -2.99 -15.33 6.90
C ALA A 22 -3.72 -15.43 5.55
N MET A 23 -3.09 -14.91 4.47
CA MET A 23 -3.63 -15.02 3.11
C MET A 23 -3.86 -16.48 2.70
N LYS A 24 -2.88 -17.37 2.90
CA LYS A 24 -3.00 -18.79 2.55
C LYS A 24 -4.10 -19.49 3.33
N GLU A 25 -4.31 -19.13 4.58
CA GLU A 25 -5.39 -19.68 5.40
C GLU A 25 -6.75 -19.24 4.86
N ALA A 26 -6.94 -17.95 4.57
CA ALA A 26 -8.17 -17.45 3.98
C ALA A 26 -8.46 -18.11 2.62
N LEU A 27 -7.47 -18.15 1.73
CA LEU A 27 -7.59 -18.79 0.42
C LEU A 27 -7.96 -20.28 0.50
N LYS A 28 -7.44 -21.02 1.49
CA LYS A 28 -7.81 -22.44 1.72
C LYS A 28 -9.24 -22.62 2.19
N ARG A 29 -9.82 -21.63 2.90
CA ARG A 29 -11.19 -21.67 3.41
C ARG A 29 -12.23 -21.26 2.37
N ALA A 30 -11.84 -20.61 1.28
CA ALA A 30 -12.76 -20.13 0.24
C ALA A 30 -13.73 -21.22 -0.23
N GLU A 31 -15.02 -20.88 -0.33
CA GLU A 31 -16.09 -21.76 -0.76
C GLU A 31 -16.80 -21.27 -2.03
N HIS A 32 -16.83 -19.96 -2.25
CA HIS A 32 -17.57 -19.32 -3.33
C HIS A 32 -16.66 -18.63 -4.34
N HIS A 33 -15.91 -17.60 -3.91
CA HIS A 33 -15.06 -16.84 -4.82
C HIS A 33 -13.78 -16.33 -4.18
N ILE A 34 -12.76 -16.13 -5.02
CA ILE A 34 -11.49 -15.47 -4.69
C ILE A 34 -11.21 -14.42 -5.77
N ASN A 35 -11.03 -13.17 -5.36
CA ASN A 35 -10.55 -12.12 -6.23
C ASN A 35 -9.15 -11.69 -5.77
N LEU A 36 -8.20 -11.65 -6.69
CA LEU A 36 -6.80 -11.34 -6.43
C LEU A 36 -6.32 -10.30 -7.44
N GLU A 37 -5.91 -9.13 -6.96
CA GLU A 37 -5.39 -8.00 -7.72
C GLU A 37 -4.02 -7.59 -7.19
N TYR A 38 -2.99 -7.71 -8.04
CA TYR A 38 -1.62 -7.41 -7.64
C TYR A 38 -0.83 -6.69 -8.72
N PHE A 39 -0.15 -5.62 -8.31
CA PHE A 39 0.82 -4.95 -9.17
C PHE A 39 1.91 -5.92 -9.62
N SER A 40 2.57 -6.61 -8.68
CA SER A 40 3.65 -7.54 -9.01
C SER A 40 3.36 -8.93 -8.44
N PHE A 41 3.41 -9.92 -9.34
CA PHE A 41 3.29 -11.34 -9.01
C PHE A 41 4.47 -12.08 -9.64
N HIS A 42 5.19 -12.88 -8.84
CA HIS A 42 6.36 -13.60 -9.30
C HIS A 42 6.08 -15.10 -9.48
N ASP A 43 6.63 -15.70 -10.55
CA ASP A 43 6.67 -17.16 -10.74
C ASP A 43 7.86 -17.74 -9.97
N ASP A 44 7.82 -17.60 -8.63
CA ASP A 44 8.78 -18.16 -7.70
C ASP A 44 8.11 -19.11 -6.70
N GLU A 45 8.83 -19.57 -5.68
CA GLU A 45 8.32 -20.49 -4.67
C GLU A 45 7.04 -19.95 -4.00
N THR A 46 7.03 -18.64 -3.62
CA THR A 46 5.87 -18.00 -2.98
C THR A 46 4.68 -17.90 -3.94
N GLY A 47 4.89 -17.42 -5.16
CA GLY A 47 3.83 -17.30 -6.15
C GLY A 47 3.26 -18.66 -6.54
N ARG A 48 4.11 -19.67 -6.72
CA ARG A 48 3.68 -21.05 -6.99
C ARG A 48 2.93 -21.67 -5.81
N ALA A 49 3.28 -21.31 -4.56
CA ALA A 49 2.52 -21.77 -3.39
C ALA A 49 1.11 -21.18 -3.36
N VAL A 50 0.96 -19.90 -3.71
CA VAL A 50 -0.35 -19.24 -3.85
C VAL A 50 -1.14 -19.88 -5.00
N THR A 51 -0.57 -19.96 -6.19
CA THR A 51 -1.29 -20.51 -7.37
C THR A 51 -1.72 -21.95 -7.20
N ARG A 52 -0.96 -22.79 -6.51
CA ARG A 52 -1.41 -24.16 -6.16
C ARG A 52 -2.70 -24.18 -5.32
N ILE A 53 -2.87 -23.22 -4.41
CA ILE A 53 -4.11 -23.13 -3.63
C ILE A 53 -5.24 -22.65 -4.54
N LEU A 54 -5.01 -21.61 -5.34
CA LEU A 54 -5.99 -21.07 -6.27
C LEU A 54 -6.47 -22.14 -7.26
N SER A 55 -5.55 -22.90 -7.87
CA SER A 55 -5.88 -23.99 -8.80
C SER A 55 -6.72 -25.09 -8.15
N ARG A 56 -6.38 -25.47 -6.90
CA ARG A 56 -7.18 -26.45 -6.15
C ARG A 56 -8.59 -25.95 -5.83
N LYS A 57 -8.74 -24.66 -5.59
CA LYS A 57 -10.05 -24.05 -5.34
C LYS A 57 -10.87 -23.97 -6.62
N ALA A 58 -10.26 -23.50 -7.71
CA ALA A 58 -10.91 -23.46 -9.02
C ALA A 58 -11.38 -24.88 -9.46
N SER A 59 -10.55 -25.93 -9.29
CA SER A 59 -10.94 -27.31 -9.62
C SER A 59 -12.08 -27.88 -8.74
N ARG A 60 -12.42 -27.19 -7.66
CA ARG A 60 -13.56 -27.53 -6.76
C ARG A 60 -14.77 -26.63 -6.96
N GLY A 61 -14.79 -25.83 -8.04
CA GLY A 61 -15.92 -24.96 -8.36
C GLY A 61 -15.87 -23.57 -7.74
N VAL A 62 -14.83 -23.23 -6.94
CA VAL A 62 -14.68 -21.86 -6.45
C VAL A 62 -14.30 -20.96 -7.63
N LYS A 63 -15.00 -19.84 -7.77
CA LYS A 63 -14.73 -18.85 -8.81
C LYS A 63 -13.47 -18.03 -8.47
N VAL A 64 -12.39 -18.28 -9.20
CA VAL A 64 -11.09 -17.62 -8.95
C VAL A 64 -10.76 -16.63 -10.05
N ARG A 65 -10.68 -15.36 -9.70
CA ARG A 65 -10.27 -14.27 -10.59
C ARG A 65 -8.91 -13.70 -10.16
N MET A 66 -8.00 -13.62 -11.09
CA MET A 66 -6.64 -13.09 -10.86
C MET A 66 -6.34 -11.98 -11.87
N LEU A 67 -6.08 -10.79 -11.35
CA LEU A 67 -5.68 -9.60 -12.11
C LEU A 67 -4.26 -9.20 -11.75
N THR A 68 -3.43 -8.90 -12.75
CA THR A 68 -2.08 -8.38 -12.52
C THR A 68 -1.80 -7.17 -13.41
N ASP A 69 -0.98 -6.24 -12.94
CA ASP A 69 -0.44 -5.18 -13.81
C ASP A 69 0.58 -5.75 -14.79
N ALA A 70 0.52 -5.32 -16.05
CA ALA A 70 1.38 -5.82 -17.12
C ALA A 70 2.86 -5.47 -16.89
N ALA A 71 3.14 -4.25 -16.41
CA ALA A 71 4.50 -3.80 -16.14
C ALA A 71 5.05 -4.40 -14.84
N GLY A 72 4.26 -4.39 -13.76
CA GLY A 72 4.67 -4.95 -12.47
C GLY A 72 4.90 -6.46 -12.52
N SER A 73 4.13 -7.17 -13.37
CA SER A 73 4.20 -8.63 -13.53
C SER A 73 4.75 -9.08 -14.90
N TRP A 74 5.63 -8.28 -15.51
CA TRP A 74 6.15 -8.52 -16.86
C TRP A 74 6.90 -9.85 -17.01
N ARG A 75 7.47 -10.37 -15.92
CA ARG A 75 8.22 -11.63 -15.88
C ARG A 75 7.36 -12.90 -15.90
N LEU A 76 6.03 -12.77 -15.78
CA LEU A 76 5.15 -13.94 -15.89
C LEU A 76 5.17 -14.49 -17.32
N SER A 77 5.68 -15.72 -17.47
CA SER A 77 5.80 -16.36 -18.76
C SER A 77 4.43 -16.74 -19.34
N ARG A 78 4.35 -16.83 -20.68
CA ARG A 78 3.14 -17.33 -21.36
C ARG A 78 2.76 -18.74 -20.90
N LYS A 79 3.75 -19.60 -20.60
CA LYS A 79 3.55 -20.95 -20.06
C LYS A 79 2.88 -20.91 -18.69
N PHE A 80 3.37 -20.04 -17.79
CA PHE A 80 2.79 -19.88 -16.46
C PHE A 80 1.33 -19.41 -16.54
N ILE A 81 1.05 -18.38 -17.35
CA ILE A 81 -0.30 -17.84 -17.54
C ILE A 81 -1.26 -18.88 -18.13
N ARG A 82 -0.77 -19.66 -19.10
CA ARG A 82 -1.57 -20.77 -19.69
C ARG A 82 -1.93 -21.78 -18.60
N GLY A 83 -0.97 -22.21 -17.77
CA GLY A 83 -1.22 -23.13 -16.66
C GLY A 83 -2.25 -22.61 -15.65
N LEU A 84 -2.29 -21.29 -15.37
CA LEU A 84 -3.35 -20.70 -14.55
C LEU A 84 -4.73 -20.90 -15.19
N LYS A 85 -4.87 -20.55 -16.49
CA LYS A 85 -6.13 -20.67 -17.23
C LYS A 85 -6.58 -22.13 -17.36
N ASP A 86 -5.65 -23.02 -17.66
CA ASP A 86 -5.92 -24.48 -17.79
C ASP A 86 -6.40 -25.07 -16.46
N SER A 87 -6.04 -24.47 -15.32
CA SER A 87 -6.53 -24.87 -13.98
C SER A 87 -7.86 -24.23 -13.59
N GLY A 88 -8.53 -23.52 -14.47
CA GLY A 88 -9.83 -22.88 -14.23
C GLY A 88 -9.76 -21.51 -13.59
N ILE A 89 -8.57 -20.90 -13.49
CA ILE A 89 -8.40 -19.54 -12.97
C ILE A 89 -8.70 -18.54 -14.09
N GLU A 90 -9.63 -17.63 -13.89
CA GLU A 90 -9.86 -16.48 -14.75
C GLU A 90 -8.71 -15.48 -14.58
N PHE A 91 -7.79 -15.44 -15.54
CA PHE A 91 -6.62 -14.57 -15.50
C PHE A 91 -6.76 -13.40 -16.46
N ARG A 92 -6.50 -12.19 -15.94
CA ARG A 92 -6.42 -10.96 -16.74
C ARG A 92 -5.17 -10.16 -16.39
N ARG A 93 -4.80 -9.31 -17.33
CA ARG A 93 -3.65 -8.42 -17.19
C ARG A 93 -4.10 -6.99 -17.51
N PHE A 94 -3.98 -6.09 -16.56
CA PHE A 94 -4.19 -4.67 -16.81
C PHE A 94 -3.06 -4.14 -17.68
N THR A 95 -3.39 -3.69 -18.89
CA THR A 95 -2.45 -3.17 -19.88
C THR A 95 -2.95 -1.82 -20.36
N PRO A 96 -2.64 -0.73 -19.66
CA PRO A 96 -3.10 0.60 -20.06
C PRO A 96 -2.35 1.11 -21.29
N PHE A 97 -3.02 1.92 -22.10
CA PHE A 97 -2.40 2.68 -23.21
C PHE A 97 -1.55 3.87 -22.74
N THR A 98 -1.55 4.16 -21.44
CA THR A 98 -0.90 5.30 -20.81
C THR A 98 0.09 4.84 -19.73
N PHE A 99 0.73 5.79 -19.03
CA PHE A 99 1.66 5.51 -17.94
C PHE A 99 0.99 5.05 -16.63
N HIS A 100 -0.34 4.95 -16.59
CA HIS A 100 -1.07 4.47 -15.42
C HIS A 100 -0.68 3.03 -15.08
N ARG A 101 -0.56 2.74 -13.77
CA ARG A 101 -0.31 1.39 -13.25
C ARG A 101 -1.41 1.03 -12.27
N ASP A 102 -1.76 -0.24 -12.28
CA ASP A 102 -2.55 -0.79 -11.19
C ASP A 102 -1.62 -1.20 -10.06
N HIS A 103 -1.38 -0.23 -9.15
CA HIS A 103 -0.43 -0.43 -8.04
C HIS A 103 -1.10 -1.00 -6.80
N ARG A 104 -2.35 -1.45 -6.88
CA ARG A 104 -3.09 -2.07 -5.79
C ARG A 104 -2.61 -3.48 -5.49
N LYS A 105 -2.84 -3.94 -4.27
CA LYS A 105 -2.57 -5.28 -3.77
C LYS A 105 -3.76 -5.64 -2.89
N ILE A 106 -4.70 -6.34 -3.48
CA ILE A 106 -5.97 -6.71 -2.87
C ILE A 106 -6.18 -8.21 -3.00
N ILE A 107 -6.64 -8.85 -1.95
CA ILE A 107 -7.28 -10.15 -2.01
C ILE A 107 -8.62 -10.02 -1.31
N THR A 108 -9.66 -10.58 -1.90
CA THR A 108 -10.94 -10.82 -1.23
C THR A 108 -11.32 -12.29 -1.35
N VAL A 109 -11.92 -12.81 -0.33
CA VAL A 109 -12.35 -14.21 -0.22
C VAL A 109 -13.77 -14.26 0.31
N ASP A 110 -14.70 -14.76 -0.51
CA ASP A 110 -16.10 -14.99 -0.21
C ASP A 110 -16.87 -13.75 0.34
N GLY A 111 -16.39 -12.53 0.08
CA GLY A 111 -16.91 -11.33 0.75
C GLY A 111 -16.67 -11.29 2.26
N ILE A 112 -15.94 -12.26 2.83
CA ILE A 112 -15.71 -12.44 4.26
C ILE A 112 -14.39 -11.86 4.72
N SER A 113 -13.31 -12.15 4.00
CA SER A 113 -11.95 -11.72 4.34
C SER A 113 -11.34 -10.90 3.23
N GLY A 114 -10.80 -9.74 3.58
CA GLY A 114 -10.11 -8.84 2.68
C GLY A 114 -8.69 -8.54 3.16
N PHE A 115 -7.77 -8.37 2.24
CA PHE A 115 -6.37 -8.01 2.50
C PHE A 115 -5.97 -6.85 1.62
N LEU A 116 -5.28 -5.87 2.18
CA LEU A 116 -4.65 -4.79 1.43
C LEU A 116 -3.37 -4.30 2.12
N GLY A 117 -2.43 -3.75 1.35
CA GLY A 117 -1.20 -3.19 1.90
C GLY A 117 -0.04 -3.19 0.91
N GLY A 118 1.21 -3.08 1.39
CA GLY A 118 2.36 -2.85 0.54
C GLY A 118 2.96 -4.09 -0.12
N PHE A 119 2.79 -5.30 0.45
CA PHE A 119 3.41 -6.53 -0.08
C PHE A 119 2.88 -6.92 -1.47
N ASN A 120 3.78 -7.19 -2.38
CA ASN A 120 3.49 -7.97 -3.60
C ASN A 120 3.68 -9.47 -3.35
N ILE A 121 3.37 -10.33 -4.33
CA ILE A 121 3.54 -11.78 -4.18
C ILE A 121 4.86 -12.23 -4.82
N GLY A 122 5.80 -12.68 -3.97
CA GLY A 122 7.11 -13.18 -4.37
C GLY A 122 8.05 -13.37 -3.18
N ASN A 123 9.12 -14.15 -3.37
CA ASN A 123 10.06 -14.51 -2.30
C ASN A 123 10.74 -13.29 -1.67
N VAL A 124 11.08 -12.28 -2.45
CA VAL A 124 11.75 -11.07 -1.98
C VAL A 124 10.89 -10.32 -0.96
N TYR A 125 9.60 -10.25 -1.19
CA TYR A 125 8.65 -9.58 -0.31
C TYR A 125 8.45 -10.35 1.01
N LEU A 126 8.44 -11.67 0.94
CA LEU A 126 8.28 -12.53 2.11
C LEU A 126 9.49 -12.49 3.05
N ARG A 127 10.71 -12.40 2.51
CA ARG A 127 11.97 -12.68 3.25
C ARG A 127 12.82 -11.46 3.52
N GLN A 128 12.72 -10.41 2.73
CA GLN A 128 13.73 -9.33 2.72
C GLN A 128 13.15 -7.95 3.02
N TRP A 129 11.86 -7.73 2.75
CA TRP A 129 11.26 -6.42 2.88
C TRP A 129 10.53 -6.27 4.20
N ARG A 130 10.71 -5.10 4.82
CA ARG A 130 9.88 -4.65 5.94
C ARG A 130 8.67 -3.93 5.35
N ASP A 131 7.48 -4.49 5.49
CA ASP A 131 6.24 -3.92 4.98
C ASP A 131 5.07 -4.20 5.92
N THR A 132 3.92 -3.61 5.66
CA THR A 132 2.71 -3.74 6.47
C THR A 132 1.50 -3.99 5.58
N HIS A 133 0.68 -4.98 5.97
CA HIS A 133 -0.64 -5.23 5.42
C HIS A 133 -1.70 -5.07 6.51
N ILE A 134 -2.95 -4.98 6.09
CA ILE A 134 -4.10 -5.06 6.95
C ILE A 134 -5.05 -6.16 6.43
N MET A 135 -5.54 -6.96 7.34
CA MET A 135 -6.63 -7.89 7.12
C MET A 135 -7.90 -7.27 7.68
N ILE A 136 -8.95 -7.28 6.91
CA ILE A 136 -10.28 -6.77 7.27
C ILE A 136 -11.32 -7.85 7.04
N ASN A 137 -12.40 -7.80 7.80
CA ASN A 137 -13.56 -8.68 7.64
C ASN A 137 -14.83 -7.83 7.61
N GLY A 138 -15.97 -8.44 7.28
CA GLY A 138 -17.24 -7.76 7.32
C GLY A 138 -17.55 -6.87 6.11
N GLU A 139 -18.44 -5.89 6.27
CA GLU A 139 -18.94 -5.00 5.19
C GLU A 139 -17.79 -4.37 4.37
N ALA A 140 -16.65 -4.12 5.01
CA ALA A 140 -15.50 -3.52 4.36
C ALA A 140 -14.93 -4.36 3.20
N VAL A 141 -15.11 -5.68 3.21
CA VAL A 141 -14.67 -6.58 2.14
C VAL A 141 -15.48 -6.37 0.87
N ASN A 142 -16.78 -6.14 0.98
CA ASN A 142 -17.65 -5.84 -0.16
C ASN A 142 -17.19 -4.57 -0.89
N PHE A 143 -16.65 -3.61 -0.13
CA PHE A 143 -16.09 -2.40 -0.74
C PHE A 143 -14.80 -2.68 -1.53
N LEU A 144 -13.95 -3.59 -1.03
CA LEU A 144 -12.77 -4.05 -1.78
C LEU A 144 -13.17 -4.85 -3.04
N ASP A 145 -14.21 -5.67 -2.95
CA ASP A 145 -14.76 -6.39 -4.12
C ASP A 145 -15.28 -5.42 -5.17
N GLY A 146 -15.93 -4.32 -4.78
CA GLY A 146 -16.34 -3.27 -5.69
C GLY A 146 -15.16 -2.54 -6.36
N ILE A 147 -14.04 -2.35 -5.65
CA ILE A 147 -12.81 -1.80 -6.23
C ILE A 147 -12.21 -2.77 -7.25
N PHE A 148 -12.12 -4.05 -6.89
CA PHE A 148 -11.64 -5.11 -7.77
C PHE A 148 -12.49 -5.24 -9.03
N SER A 149 -13.83 -5.29 -8.90
CA SER A 149 -14.75 -5.45 -10.03
C SER A 149 -14.58 -4.33 -11.06
N GLY A 150 -14.48 -3.08 -10.61
CA GLY A 150 -14.26 -1.95 -11.51
C GLY A 150 -12.95 -2.04 -12.29
N MET A 151 -11.87 -2.61 -11.71
CA MET A 151 -10.61 -2.83 -12.43
C MET A 151 -10.67 -4.08 -13.32
N TRP A 152 -11.36 -5.12 -12.88
CA TRP A 152 -11.61 -6.33 -13.65
C TRP A 152 -12.31 -6.00 -14.96
N GLU A 153 -13.37 -5.20 -14.91
CA GLU A 153 -14.13 -4.74 -16.07
C GLU A 153 -13.28 -3.86 -17.00
N LYS A 154 -12.53 -2.91 -16.45
CA LYS A 154 -11.56 -2.10 -17.23
C LYS A 154 -10.52 -2.96 -17.95
N SER A 155 -10.22 -4.13 -17.42
CA SER A 155 -9.32 -5.12 -18.03
C SER A 155 -10.04 -6.05 -19.02
N GLY A 156 -11.28 -5.73 -19.39
CA GLY A 156 -12.11 -6.49 -20.34
C GLY A 156 -12.77 -7.73 -19.73
N GLY A 157 -12.87 -7.81 -18.40
CA GLY A 157 -13.62 -8.83 -17.68
C GLY A 157 -15.11 -8.55 -17.65
N ASN A 158 -15.90 -9.58 -17.43
CA ASN A 158 -17.29 -9.44 -17.02
C ASN A 158 -17.37 -9.82 -15.54
N PHE A 159 -17.84 -8.90 -14.73
CA PHE A 159 -18.13 -9.13 -13.32
C PHE A 159 -19.66 -9.21 -13.22
N ALA A 160 -20.20 -10.40 -13.43
CA ALA A 160 -21.58 -10.63 -13.04
C ALA A 160 -21.63 -10.58 -11.51
N ASP A 161 -22.53 -9.78 -10.93
CA ASP A 161 -22.79 -9.77 -9.50
C ASP A 161 -23.14 -11.21 -9.09
N ASP A 162 -22.14 -11.92 -8.61
CA ASP A 162 -22.37 -13.17 -7.90
C ASP A 162 -22.90 -12.76 -6.54
N ASP A 163 -24.16 -13.01 -6.32
CA ASP A 163 -25.06 -12.56 -5.27
C ASP A 163 -24.65 -12.89 -3.81
N SER A 164 -23.40 -13.06 -3.52
CA SER A 164 -22.92 -13.28 -2.17
C SER A 164 -22.58 -11.98 -1.45
N CYS A 165 -23.49 -11.01 -1.44
CA CYS A 165 -23.53 -10.03 -0.36
C CYS A 165 -23.90 -10.77 0.91
N VAL A 166 -22.90 -11.23 1.65
CA VAL A 166 -23.12 -11.82 2.98
C VAL A 166 -23.70 -10.72 3.86
N SER A 167 -24.91 -10.96 4.42
CA SER A 167 -25.45 -10.08 5.44
C SER A 167 -24.69 -10.33 6.75
N TRP A 168 -24.14 -9.26 7.30
CA TRP A 168 -23.34 -9.34 8.52
C TRP A 168 -24.23 -9.15 9.76
N PRO A 169 -24.05 -9.96 10.82
CA PRO A 169 -24.71 -9.73 12.09
C PRO A 169 -24.23 -8.44 12.75
N ASP A 170 -25.04 -7.92 13.67
CA ASP A 170 -24.87 -6.65 14.38
C ASP A 170 -23.44 -6.45 14.93
N PRO A 171 -22.81 -5.32 14.70
CA PRO A 171 -21.37 -5.09 14.84
C PRO A 171 -20.90 -4.78 16.26
N GLN A 172 -21.07 -5.70 17.20
CA GLN A 172 -20.42 -5.54 18.51
C GLN A 172 -18.90 -5.72 18.38
N GLY A 173 -18.15 -4.64 18.64
CA GLY A 173 -16.68 -4.65 18.58
C GLY A 173 -16.05 -4.31 17.23
N CYS A 174 -16.85 -3.83 16.27
CA CYS A 174 -16.38 -3.44 14.95
C CYS A 174 -15.45 -2.22 14.98
N VAL A 175 -14.51 -2.22 14.06
CA VAL A 175 -13.56 -1.13 13.85
C VAL A 175 -14.05 -0.24 12.72
N PRO A 176 -14.32 1.06 12.99
CA PRO A 176 -14.64 2.00 11.93
C PRO A 176 -13.43 2.24 11.04
N LEU A 177 -13.64 2.21 9.73
CA LEU A 177 -12.60 2.51 8.76
C LEU A 177 -13.16 3.19 7.51
N ARG A 178 -12.28 3.81 6.74
CA ARG A 178 -12.53 4.30 5.39
C ARG A 178 -11.56 3.62 4.45
N ILE A 179 -12.04 3.07 3.35
CA ILE A 179 -11.20 2.62 2.25
C ILE A 179 -11.31 3.67 1.15
N ILE A 180 -10.17 4.22 0.77
CA ILE A 180 -10.07 5.24 -0.27
C ILE A 180 -9.32 4.65 -1.45
N ALA A 181 -9.96 4.61 -2.61
CA ALA A 181 -9.31 4.25 -3.87
C ALA A 181 -8.99 5.51 -4.66
N GLY A 182 -7.77 5.62 -5.13
CA GLY A 182 -7.31 6.62 -6.09
C GLY A 182 -7.10 6.03 -7.48
N GLY A 183 -6.94 6.85 -8.48
CA GLY A 183 -6.67 6.39 -9.84
C GLY A 183 -6.93 7.45 -10.89
N THR A 184 -7.82 7.19 -11.84
CA THR A 184 -8.16 8.11 -12.93
C THR A 184 -9.53 8.77 -12.74
N GLY A 185 -9.78 9.86 -13.47
CA GLY A 185 -11.07 10.55 -13.43
C GLY A 185 -11.17 11.56 -12.28
N ARG A 186 -12.37 11.74 -11.71
CA ARG A 186 -12.63 12.77 -10.69
C ARG A 186 -11.94 12.49 -9.36
N ASP A 187 -11.67 11.22 -9.06
CA ASP A 187 -11.11 10.77 -7.78
C ASP A 187 -9.60 10.47 -7.84
N TYR A 188 -8.90 10.96 -8.88
CA TYR A 188 -7.48 10.67 -9.07
C TYR A 188 -6.62 11.03 -7.86
N ARG A 189 -6.97 12.07 -7.11
CA ARG A 189 -6.26 12.54 -5.90
C ARG A 189 -6.88 12.07 -4.58
N ALA A 190 -7.90 11.22 -4.61
CA ALA A 190 -8.67 10.89 -3.42
C ALA A 190 -7.83 10.41 -2.24
N VAL A 191 -6.78 9.62 -2.49
CA VAL A 191 -5.86 9.12 -1.45
C VAL A 191 -5.01 10.26 -0.90
N ALA A 192 -4.42 11.10 -1.76
CA ALA A 192 -3.61 12.25 -1.34
C ALA A 192 -4.44 13.26 -0.54
N ASP A 193 -5.64 13.58 -1.00
CA ASP A 193 -6.55 14.51 -0.31
C ASP A 193 -6.98 13.99 1.06
N GLU A 194 -7.17 12.68 1.20
CA GLU A 194 -7.49 12.08 2.50
C GLU A 194 -6.29 12.10 3.45
N PHE A 195 -5.07 11.86 2.96
CA PHE A 195 -3.86 12.04 3.77
C PHE A 195 -3.73 13.49 4.25
N ILE A 196 -3.88 14.46 3.36
CA ILE A 196 -3.83 15.90 3.70
C ILE A 196 -4.88 16.23 4.76
N ARG A 197 -6.12 15.82 4.55
CA ARG A 197 -7.23 16.04 5.50
C ARG A 197 -6.90 15.50 6.90
N VAL A 198 -6.31 14.31 6.98
CA VAL A 198 -5.92 13.69 8.27
C VAL A 198 -4.78 14.48 8.91
N ILE A 199 -3.77 14.92 8.16
CA ILE A 199 -2.66 15.74 8.66
C ILE A 199 -3.18 17.08 9.17
N GLU A 200 -4.04 17.77 8.42
CA GLU A 200 -4.62 19.06 8.80
C GLU A 200 -5.47 18.97 10.08
N SER A 201 -6.19 17.85 10.26
CA SER A 201 -7.02 17.61 11.44
C SER A 201 -6.25 17.10 12.67
N SER A 202 -4.97 16.80 12.54
CA SER A 202 -4.14 16.32 13.65
C SER A 202 -3.78 17.41 14.65
N SER A 203 -3.62 17.04 15.92
CA SER A 203 -3.37 17.95 17.03
C SER A 203 -2.13 17.64 17.85
N LYS A 204 -1.58 16.41 17.77
CA LYS A 204 -0.45 15.98 18.60
C LYS A 204 0.71 15.43 17.78
N ARG A 205 0.44 14.52 16.83
CA ARG A 205 1.48 13.85 16.06
C ARG A 205 1.00 13.37 14.69
N VAL A 206 1.94 13.34 13.73
CA VAL A 206 1.80 12.69 12.42
C VAL A 206 3.07 11.91 12.15
N TRP A 207 3.01 10.57 12.18
CA TRP A 207 4.15 9.69 11.94
C TRP A 207 3.93 8.87 10.68
N ILE A 208 4.86 8.91 9.76
CA ILE A 208 4.74 8.37 8.41
C ILE A 208 5.90 7.43 8.12
N THR A 209 5.60 6.28 7.52
CA THR A 209 6.60 5.40 6.89
C THR A 209 6.26 5.26 5.42
N THR A 210 7.23 5.51 4.54
CA THR A 210 7.05 5.36 3.08
C THR A 210 8.37 4.97 2.41
N PRO A 211 8.35 4.07 1.39
CA PRO A 211 9.55 3.73 0.65
C PRO A 211 10.00 4.84 -0.30
N TYR A 212 9.05 5.66 -0.78
CA TYR A 212 9.30 6.73 -1.73
C TYR A 212 8.68 8.02 -1.20
N PHE A 213 9.48 9.08 -1.16
CA PHE A 213 9.06 10.38 -0.67
C PHE A 213 9.40 11.45 -1.72
N ALA A 214 8.46 11.72 -2.59
CA ALA A 214 8.53 12.77 -3.60
C ALA A 214 7.13 13.39 -3.80
N PRO A 215 6.51 13.88 -2.72
CA PRO A 215 5.13 14.36 -2.75
C PRO A 215 5.01 15.69 -3.49
N ASP A 216 3.77 16.03 -3.83
CA ASP A 216 3.45 17.33 -4.39
C ASP A 216 3.49 18.46 -3.33
N ARG A 217 3.37 19.69 -3.81
CA ARG A 217 3.46 20.88 -2.97
C ARG A 217 2.38 20.91 -1.89
N LYS A 218 1.15 20.53 -2.20
CA LYS A 218 0.02 20.56 -1.22
C LYS A 218 0.28 19.65 -0.04
N PHE A 219 0.81 18.44 -0.29
CA PHE A 219 1.14 17.51 0.78
C PHE A 219 2.31 18.00 1.64
N LEU A 220 3.34 18.60 1.01
CA LEU A 220 4.46 19.22 1.75
C LEU A 220 3.98 20.36 2.63
N ASP A 221 3.15 21.25 2.11
CA ASP A 221 2.61 22.38 2.85
C ASP A 221 1.81 21.89 4.07
N ALA A 222 1.00 20.83 3.93
CA ALA A 222 0.28 20.24 5.06
C ALA A 222 1.22 19.72 6.17
N LEU A 223 2.37 19.11 5.81
CA LEU A 223 3.37 18.67 6.79
C LEU A 223 4.06 19.85 7.47
N TYR A 224 4.40 20.88 6.71
CA TYR A 224 5.05 22.10 7.22
C TYR A 224 4.12 22.86 8.17
N ASP A 225 2.87 23.03 7.80
CA ASP A 225 1.85 23.67 8.64
C ASP A 225 1.58 22.86 9.91
N ALA A 226 1.53 21.53 9.84
CA ALA A 226 1.40 20.67 11.01
C ALA A 226 2.59 20.86 11.96
N SER A 227 3.82 20.86 11.45
CA SER A 227 5.03 21.09 12.24
C SER A 227 5.04 22.51 12.84
N ALA A 228 4.67 23.54 12.08
CA ALA A 228 4.58 24.91 12.56
C ALA A 228 3.53 25.09 13.67
N ARG A 229 2.47 24.28 13.70
CA ARG A 229 1.50 24.20 14.80
C ARG A 229 2.04 23.46 16.05
N GLY A 230 3.28 22.97 16.04
CA GLY A 230 3.90 22.23 17.15
C GLY A 230 3.54 20.74 17.19
N ILE A 231 2.99 20.18 16.11
CA ILE A 231 2.69 18.76 15.99
C ILE A 231 4.00 17.99 15.77
N ASP A 232 4.19 16.86 16.45
CA ASP A 232 5.36 15.98 16.28
C ASP A 232 5.24 15.24 14.92
N VAL A 233 5.88 15.78 13.89
CA VAL A 233 5.87 15.20 12.55
C VAL A 233 7.15 14.40 12.33
N ARG A 234 7.01 13.08 12.06
CA ARG A 234 8.13 12.17 11.80
C ARG A 234 7.92 11.41 10.51
N VAL A 235 9.00 11.27 9.73
CA VAL A 235 8.99 10.52 8.47
C VAL A 235 10.11 9.51 8.46
N ILE A 236 9.80 8.22 8.27
CA ILE A 236 10.77 7.15 8.00
C ILE A 236 10.81 6.89 6.50
N ILE A 237 12.01 6.94 5.92
CA ILE A 237 12.30 6.55 4.55
C ILE A 237 13.45 5.53 4.54
N PRO A 238 13.60 4.69 3.50
CA PRO A 238 14.73 3.78 3.41
C PRO A 238 16.04 4.53 3.16
N SER A 239 17.16 3.96 3.63
CA SER A 239 18.51 4.48 3.37
C SER A 239 18.97 4.25 1.92
N TRP A 240 18.35 3.29 1.23
CA TRP A 240 18.56 2.99 -0.19
C TRP A 240 17.23 2.62 -0.84
N SER A 241 17.16 2.71 -2.16
CA SER A 241 15.96 2.36 -2.92
C SER A 241 16.31 1.47 -4.10
N ASN A 242 15.42 0.55 -4.43
CA ASN A 242 15.48 -0.25 -5.65
C ASN A 242 15.29 0.58 -6.94
N HIS A 243 14.87 1.85 -6.81
CA HIS A 243 14.74 2.82 -7.88
C HIS A 243 15.65 4.02 -7.61
N VAL A 244 16.78 4.09 -8.32
CA VAL A 244 17.85 5.07 -8.07
C VAL A 244 17.34 6.51 -8.21
N ILE A 245 16.56 6.83 -9.23
CA ILE A 245 16.05 8.19 -9.47
C ILE A 245 15.09 8.60 -8.34
N VAL A 246 14.22 7.71 -7.90
CA VAL A 246 13.31 7.94 -6.77
C VAL A 246 14.09 8.18 -5.47
N SER A 247 15.22 7.46 -5.28
CA SER A 247 16.12 7.70 -4.15
C SER A 247 16.69 9.12 -4.18
N TRP A 248 17.16 9.59 -5.35
CA TRP A 248 17.67 10.94 -5.48
C TRP A 248 16.58 11.99 -5.23
N ALA A 249 15.37 11.76 -5.76
CA ALA A 249 14.23 12.62 -5.49
C ALA A 249 13.95 12.68 -3.98
N SER A 250 13.79 11.53 -3.29
CA SER A 250 13.52 11.49 -1.85
C SER A 250 14.58 12.22 -1.03
N GLN A 251 15.88 12.07 -1.36
CA GLN A 251 16.98 12.75 -0.68
C GLN A 251 16.92 14.29 -0.84
N SER A 252 16.39 14.78 -1.95
CA SER A 252 16.28 16.22 -2.22
C SER A 252 15.25 16.95 -1.34
N TYR A 253 14.32 16.21 -0.74
CA TYR A 253 13.28 16.78 0.14
C TYR A 253 13.74 16.93 1.60
N ILE A 254 14.76 16.15 2.02
CA ILE A 254 15.13 16.03 3.44
C ILE A 254 15.54 17.37 4.05
N ASP A 255 16.36 18.17 3.35
CA ASP A 255 16.82 19.45 3.88
C ASP A 255 15.65 20.43 4.10
N GLY A 256 14.67 20.43 3.18
CA GLY A 256 13.45 21.23 3.31
C GLY A 256 12.57 20.76 4.48
N LEU A 257 12.41 19.45 4.67
CA LEU A 257 11.66 18.90 5.80
C LEU A 257 12.27 19.31 7.14
N ILE A 258 13.59 19.16 7.29
CA ILE A 258 14.32 19.52 8.51
C ILE A 258 14.18 21.02 8.79
N ALA A 259 14.35 21.88 7.76
CA ALA A 259 14.23 23.34 7.89
C ALA A 259 12.85 23.79 8.38
N HIS A 260 11.79 22.98 8.15
CA HIS A 260 10.44 23.22 8.63
C HIS A 260 10.09 22.42 9.90
N GLY A 261 11.09 21.86 10.61
CA GLY A 261 10.89 21.19 11.88
C GLY A 261 10.37 19.75 11.78
N VAL A 262 10.24 19.19 10.59
CA VAL A 262 9.87 17.78 10.38
C VAL A 262 11.08 16.89 10.66
N ARG A 263 10.91 15.89 11.52
CA ARG A 263 11.96 14.91 11.85
C ARG A 263 12.03 13.81 10.81
N VAL A 264 13.17 13.62 10.20
CA VAL A 264 13.38 12.62 9.14
C VAL A 264 14.34 11.54 9.62
N PHE A 265 13.97 10.30 9.37
CA PHE A 265 14.72 9.11 9.78
C PHE A 265 15.01 8.22 8.57
N THR A 266 16.26 7.80 8.40
CA THR A 266 16.66 6.87 7.35
C THR A 266 16.83 5.46 7.93
N TYR A 267 15.98 4.54 7.47
CA TYR A 267 15.96 3.14 7.92
C TYR A 267 17.14 2.35 7.35
N LYS A 268 17.87 1.64 8.20
CA LYS A 268 19.09 0.88 7.85
C LYS A 268 18.93 -0.64 8.01
N GLY A 269 17.82 -1.11 8.57
CA GLY A 269 17.54 -2.52 8.80
C GLY A 269 17.17 -3.34 7.56
N GLY A 270 17.47 -2.83 6.35
CA GLY A 270 17.08 -3.43 5.08
C GLY A 270 16.24 -2.49 4.22
N PHE A 271 15.36 -3.03 3.39
CA PHE A 271 14.44 -2.22 2.59
C PHE A 271 13.08 -2.13 3.28
N ILE A 272 12.76 -0.93 3.79
CA ILE A 272 11.42 -0.64 4.33
C ILE A 272 10.50 -0.18 3.19
N HIS A 273 9.39 -0.89 3.02
CA HIS A 273 8.43 -0.66 1.93
C HIS A 273 7.01 -0.39 2.44
N ALA A 274 6.83 -0.23 3.75
CA ALA A 274 5.54 0.09 4.35
C ALA A 274 5.02 1.46 3.90
N LYS A 275 3.72 1.57 3.69
CA LYS A 275 3.00 2.81 3.39
C LYS A 275 1.98 3.01 4.49
N THR A 276 2.45 3.59 5.59
CA THR A 276 1.65 3.75 6.79
C THR A 276 1.70 5.17 7.31
N MET A 277 0.62 5.59 7.97
CA MET A 277 0.56 6.84 8.70
C MET A 277 -0.17 6.62 10.03
N ILE A 278 0.32 7.28 11.06
CA ILE A 278 -0.35 7.43 12.36
C ILE A 278 -0.66 8.91 12.52
N ALA A 279 -1.89 9.22 12.89
CA ALA A 279 -2.30 10.58 13.26
C ALA A 279 -2.96 10.55 14.63
N ASP A 280 -2.37 11.27 15.56
CA ASP A 280 -2.76 11.32 16.96
C ASP A 280 -2.82 9.90 17.60
N SER A 281 -3.88 9.62 18.40
CA SER A 281 -4.10 8.33 19.05
C SER A 281 -5.24 7.51 18.44
N HIS A 282 -5.82 7.96 17.33
CA HIS A 282 -7.08 7.40 16.84
C HIS A 282 -7.15 7.13 15.34
N VAL A 283 -6.17 7.56 14.54
CA VAL A 283 -6.13 7.25 13.10
C VAL A 283 -4.86 6.51 12.75
N ALA A 284 -5.01 5.32 12.17
CA ALA A 284 -3.94 4.56 11.51
C ALA A 284 -4.27 4.39 10.03
N SER A 285 -3.28 4.54 9.15
CA SER A 285 -3.46 4.29 7.73
C SER A 285 -2.49 3.24 7.22
N VAL A 286 -2.99 2.29 6.43
CA VAL A 286 -2.23 1.22 5.78
C VAL A 286 -2.75 1.01 4.36
N GLY A 287 -1.86 0.87 3.38
CA GLY A 287 -2.30 0.60 2.01
C GLY A 287 -1.17 0.53 1.00
N THR A 288 -1.46 0.95 -0.22
CA THR A 288 -0.55 0.77 -1.36
C THR A 288 0.15 2.05 -1.80
N ALA A 289 -0.38 3.22 -1.42
CA ALA A 289 0.06 4.52 -1.92
C ALA A 289 1.39 4.96 -1.31
N ASN A 290 2.39 5.17 -2.15
CA ASN A 290 3.60 5.90 -1.78
C ASN A 290 3.29 7.40 -1.64
N LEU A 291 4.20 8.13 -1.04
CA LEU A 291 4.14 9.59 -1.01
C LEU A 291 4.92 10.17 -2.20
N ASP A 292 4.41 9.94 -3.39
CA ASP A 292 5.00 10.42 -4.64
C ASP A 292 3.91 10.84 -5.66
N ALA A 293 4.33 11.52 -6.71
CA ALA A 293 3.41 12.07 -7.71
C ALA A 293 2.67 10.96 -8.48
N LEU A 294 3.29 9.78 -8.68
CA LEU A 294 2.64 8.66 -9.35
C LEU A 294 1.49 8.11 -8.52
N SER A 295 1.69 7.89 -7.23
CA SER A 295 0.64 7.40 -6.33
C SER A 295 -0.44 8.44 -6.08
N PHE A 296 -0.09 9.74 -6.12
CA PHE A 296 -1.04 10.82 -5.84
C PHE A 296 -1.88 11.25 -7.05
N GLY A 297 -1.51 10.85 -8.27
CA GLY A 297 -2.20 11.41 -9.43
C GLY A 297 -2.30 10.50 -10.66
N ILE A 298 -1.57 9.40 -10.71
CA ILE A 298 -1.44 8.59 -11.93
C ILE A 298 -1.82 7.13 -11.69
N ASN A 299 -1.29 6.50 -10.64
CA ASN A 299 -1.54 5.10 -10.38
C ASN A 299 -2.90 4.85 -9.72
N TYR A 300 -3.45 3.66 -9.97
CA TYR A 300 -4.54 3.15 -9.15
C TYR A 300 -3.97 2.66 -7.82
N GLU A 301 -4.45 3.26 -6.74
CA GLU A 301 -4.02 2.97 -5.37
C GLU A 301 -5.22 2.67 -4.48
N VAL A 302 -4.98 2.04 -3.34
CA VAL A 302 -5.99 1.83 -2.30
C VAL A 302 -5.36 2.02 -0.93
N GLN A 303 -6.05 2.76 -0.05
CA GLN A 303 -5.57 3.07 1.29
C GLN A 303 -6.72 2.90 2.30
N ALA A 304 -6.47 2.16 3.37
CA ALA A 304 -7.37 2.08 4.51
C ALA A 304 -6.97 3.11 5.57
N PHE A 305 -7.94 3.87 6.06
CA PHE A 305 -7.83 4.76 7.21
C PHE A 305 -8.69 4.17 8.31
N VAL A 306 -8.08 3.72 9.37
CA VAL A 306 -8.72 2.95 10.46
C VAL A 306 -8.81 3.82 11.70
N TYR A 307 -9.99 3.92 12.28
CA TYR A 307 -10.28 4.72 13.47
C TYR A 307 -10.34 3.82 14.71
N SER A 308 -9.18 3.44 15.23
CA SER A 308 -9.06 2.50 16.35
C SER A 308 -7.80 2.75 17.17
N THR A 309 -7.97 3.14 18.43
CA THR A 309 -6.85 3.34 19.37
C THR A 309 -6.01 2.07 19.50
N ARG A 310 -6.63 0.89 19.49
CA ARG A 310 -5.90 -0.40 19.56
C ARG A 310 -4.93 -0.56 18.37
N LEU A 311 -5.41 -0.36 17.15
CA LEU A 311 -4.59 -0.51 15.93
C LEU A 311 -3.55 0.62 15.80
N VAL A 312 -3.90 1.84 16.23
CA VAL A 312 -2.94 2.94 16.33
C VAL A 312 -1.81 2.58 17.27
N ASN A 313 -2.10 2.09 18.49
CA ASN A 313 -1.08 1.70 19.47
C ASN A 313 -0.21 0.53 18.96
N GLU A 314 -0.79 -0.39 18.18
CA GLU A 314 -0.05 -1.48 17.56
C GLU A 314 0.91 -0.95 16.48
N LEU A 315 0.42 -0.09 15.58
CA LEU A 315 1.24 0.53 14.54
C LEU A 315 2.31 1.48 15.11
N GLU A 316 2.01 2.15 16.23
CA GLU A 316 2.96 2.98 16.98
C GLU A 316 4.15 2.16 17.52
N ARG A 317 3.89 1.01 18.14
CA ARG A 317 4.97 0.11 18.60
C ARG A 317 5.86 -0.31 17.44
N VAL A 318 5.27 -0.61 16.31
CA VAL A 318 5.98 -0.96 15.07
C VAL A 318 6.83 0.21 14.58
N PHE A 319 6.29 1.42 14.53
CA PHE A 319 7.02 2.61 14.13
C PHE A 319 8.20 2.90 15.05
N LEU A 320 8.00 2.77 16.37
CA LEU A 320 9.06 2.96 17.37
C LEU A 320 10.13 1.86 17.30
N ASP A 321 9.76 0.64 16.94
CA ASP A 321 10.72 -0.44 16.70
C ASP A 321 11.53 -0.19 15.43
N ASP A 322 10.87 0.21 14.33
CA ASP A 322 11.54 0.63 13.10
C ASP A 322 12.53 1.79 13.34
N LEU A 323 12.20 2.75 14.23
CA LEU A 323 13.09 3.85 14.60
C LEU A 323 14.40 3.38 15.23
N ARG A 324 14.43 2.26 15.95
CA ARG A 324 15.68 1.69 16.53
C ARG A 324 16.69 1.30 15.45
N HIS A 325 16.20 1.05 14.25
CA HIS A 325 17.01 0.71 13.07
C HIS A 325 17.25 1.90 12.15
N CYS A 326 16.93 3.13 12.60
CA CYS A 326 17.08 4.35 11.82
C CYS A 326 18.26 5.19 12.26
N ALA A 327 18.73 6.05 11.36
CA ALA A 327 19.51 7.22 11.69
C ALA A 327 18.66 8.47 11.49
N GLU A 328 18.62 9.35 12.49
CA GLU A 328 17.97 10.65 12.34
C GLU A 328 18.81 11.57 11.45
N GLU A 329 18.19 12.15 10.46
CA GLU A 329 18.78 13.16 9.61
C GLU A 329 18.65 14.53 10.28
N THR A 330 19.78 15.18 10.52
CA THR A 330 19.85 16.52 11.10
C THR A 330 20.65 17.43 10.20
N GLU A 331 20.52 18.75 10.34
CA GLU A 331 21.40 19.69 9.59
C GLU A 331 22.87 19.35 9.79
N SER A 332 23.28 19.06 11.05
CA SER A 332 24.65 18.70 11.36
C SER A 332 25.11 17.43 10.65
N SER A 333 24.30 16.36 10.68
CA SER A 333 24.62 15.08 10.01
C SER A 333 24.75 15.28 8.49
N ARG A 334 23.87 16.08 7.89
CA ARG A 334 23.87 16.35 6.45
C ARG A 334 25.03 17.25 6.02
N ARG A 335 25.41 18.26 6.83
CA ARG A 335 26.62 19.09 6.59
C ARG A 335 27.91 18.27 6.69
N LYS A 336 28.02 17.39 7.73
CA LYS A 336 29.22 16.55 7.94
C LYS A 336 29.45 15.54 6.80
N ARG A 337 28.39 15.05 6.16
CA ARG A 337 28.49 14.09 5.03
C ARG A 337 29.21 14.63 3.80
N LYS A 338 29.58 15.93 3.75
CA LYS A 338 30.27 16.57 2.60
C LYS A 338 29.76 16.02 1.26
N ARG A 339 28.44 16.17 1.02
CA ARG A 339 27.81 15.64 -0.21
C ARG A 339 28.56 16.20 -1.43
N PRO A 340 29.19 15.35 -2.28
CA PRO A 340 29.89 15.81 -3.49
C PRO A 340 28.95 16.62 -4.38
N ALA A 341 29.49 17.57 -5.14
CA ALA A 341 28.69 18.37 -6.09
C ALA A 341 27.86 17.47 -7.04
N VAL A 342 28.42 16.32 -7.46
CA VAL A 342 27.72 15.32 -8.26
C VAL A 342 26.47 14.77 -7.56
N MET A 343 26.50 14.56 -6.24
CA MET A 343 25.33 14.07 -5.50
C MET A 343 24.24 15.14 -5.42
N ARG A 344 24.62 16.39 -5.19
CA ARG A 344 23.69 17.54 -5.21
C ARG A 344 23.04 17.70 -6.59
N LEU A 345 23.81 17.50 -7.66
CA LEU A 345 23.28 17.52 -9.03
C LEU A 345 22.28 16.37 -9.28
N LYS A 346 22.58 15.16 -8.78
CA LYS A 346 21.67 14.02 -8.84
C LYS A 346 20.38 14.27 -8.05
N GLU A 347 20.48 14.80 -6.84
CA GLU A 347 19.32 15.20 -6.02
C GLU A 347 18.48 16.27 -6.76
N PHE A 348 19.12 17.27 -7.37
CA PHE A 348 18.45 18.28 -8.18
C PHE A 348 17.73 17.68 -9.40
N ALA A 349 18.41 16.79 -10.15
CA ALA A 349 17.80 16.08 -11.26
C ALA A 349 16.62 15.20 -10.81
N GLY A 350 16.76 14.48 -9.68
CA GLY A 350 15.68 13.72 -9.07
C GLY A 350 14.49 14.61 -8.67
N ARG A 351 14.77 15.80 -8.12
CA ARG A 351 13.74 16.79 -7.77
C ARG A 351 12.99 17.31 -9.00
N LEU A 352 13.70 17.58 -10.08
CA LEU A 352 13.10 18.04 -11.34
C LEU A 352 12.20 16.95 -11.96
N LEU A 353 12.59 15.68 -11.82
CA LEU A 353 11.83 14.54 -12.32
C LEU A 353 10.70 14.09 -11.37
N SER A 354 10.64 14.60 -10.13
CA SER A 354 9.67 14.17 -9.12
C SER A 354 8.19 14.26 -9.55
N PRO A 355 7.76 15.16 -10.45
CA PRO A 355 6.37 15.18 -10.91
C PRO A 355 5.96 13.98 -11.77
N ILE A 356 6.93 13.18 -12.22
CA ILE A 356 6.70 11.98 -13.07
C ILE A 356 7.23 10.69 -12.42
N LEU A 357 7.59 10.76 -11.14
CA LEU A 357 8.10 9.65 -10.33
C LEU A 357 7.08 9.17 -9.32
#